data_dd334ad16f5be388f54a8e2b56adba3a
#
_entry.id   dd334ad16f5be388f54a8e2b56adba3a
#
_cell.length_a   1.000
_cell.length_b   1.000
_cell.length_c   1.000
_cell.angle_alpha   90.00
_cell.angle_beta   90.00
_cell.angle_gamma   90.00
#
_symmetry.space_group_name_H-M   'P 1'
#
loop_
_entity.id
_entity.type
_entity.pdbx_description
1 polymer ?
#
loop_
_entity_poly.entity_id
_entity_poly.type
_entity_poly.pdbx_seq_one_letter_code
_entity_poly.pdbx_strand_id
1 'polypeptide(L)'
;MEIENRQAKHNYFIEDTYECGIVLKGTEIKSIRAGKCNLRDSYGIIKANEIFVLNMFISPYKEASIYNESETRTRKLLLHKKEIKKIAQDVEQKGLTLIPLKLYFKGDKIKLLLGICRGKKNYDKRESLKRKDEQRQIEKAIKCKYYCVPVMFLYCLF
;
A
#
# COMPACT_ATOMS: atom_id res chain seq x y z
N MET A 1 -13.31 -2.82 1.16
CA MET A 1 -12.23 -3.70 0.72
C MET A 1 -10.99 -2.87 0.46
N GLU A 2 -9.82 -3.33 0.96
CA GLU A 2 -8.56 -2.60 0.88
C GLU A 2 -7.45 -3.55 0.46
N ILE A 3 -6.60 -3.11 -0.48
CA ILE A 3 -5.44 -3.87 -0.96
C ILE A 3 -4.21 -3.06 -0.60
N GLU A 4 -3.37 -3.58 0.31
CA GLU A 4 -2.15 -2.90 0.77
C GLU A 4 -0.89 -3.48 0.14
N ASN A 5 0.05 -2.59 -0.16
CA ASN A 5 1.43 -2.95 -0.51
C ASN A 5 2.26 -3.09 0.78
N ARG A 6 2.22 -4.29 1.37
CA ARG A 6 2.98 -4.56 2.61
C ARG A 6 4.48 -4.45 2.42
N GLN A 7 4.98 -4.71 1.21
CA GLN A 7 6.40 -4.66 0.89
C GLN A 7 6.93 -3.22 0.82
N ALA A 8 6.08 -2.25 0.47
CA ALA A 8 6.46 -0.84 0.42
C ALA A 8 6.95 -0.34 1.79
N LYS A 9 6.22 -0.61 2.86
CA LYS A 9 6.60 -0.23 4.23
C LYS A 9 7.91 -0.88 4.71
N HIS A 10 8.22 -2.06 4.17
CA HIS A 10 9.48 -2.76 4.50
C HIS A 10 10.68 -2.16 3.76
N ASN A 11 10.51 -1.86 2.47
CA ASN A 11 11.61 -1.47 1.58
C ASN A 11 11.88 0.03 1.55
N TYR A 12 10.90 0.86 1.92
CA TYR A 12 10.95 2.31 1.74
C TYR A 12 10.60 3.06 3.03
N PHE A 13 11.19 4.23 3.20
CA PHE A 13 10.71 5.26 4.12
C PHE A 13 9.68 6.10 3.38
N ILE A 14 8.49 6.23 3.94
CA ILE A 14 7.41 7.05 3.38
C ILE A 14 7.59 8.46 3.94
N GLU A 15 7.84 9.44 3.08
CA GLU A 15 8.00 10.85 3.46
C GLU A 15 6.65 11.59 3.38
N ASP A 16 5.90 11.40 2.29
CA ASP A 16 4.59 12.03 2.10
C ASP A 16 3.63 11.08 1.39
N THR A 17 2.31 11.35 1.48
CA THR A 17 1.28 10.52 0.86
C THR A 17 0.21 11.37 0.19
N TYR A 18 -0.24 10.96 -1.01
CA TYR A 18 -1.28 11.63 -1.78
C TYR A 18 -2.41 10.67 -2.13
N GLU A 19 -3.67 11.09 -1.90
CA GLU A 19 -4.85 10.36 -2.35
C GLU A 19 -5.14 10.71 -3.80
N CYS A 20 -5.07 9.76 -4.71
CA CYS A 20 -5.32 9.98 -6.12
C CYS A 20 -6.43 9.06 -6.66
N GLY A 21 -7.11 9.53 -7.71
CA GLY A 21 -7.96 8.69 -8.54
C GLY A 21 -7.10 7.85 -9.49
N ILE A 22 -7.64 6.76 -10.00
CA ILE A 22 -6.99 5.91 -11.00
C ILE A 22 -7.94 5.65 -12.17
N VAL A 23 -7.41 5.71 -13.39
CA VAL A 23 -8.15 5.42 -14.62
C VAL A 23 -8.15 3.91 -14.86
N LEU A 24 -9.30 3.30 -14.70
CA LEU A 24 -9.51 1.85 -14.84
C LEU A 24 -10.56 1.55 -15.91
N LYS A 25 -10.47 0.37 -16.51
CA LYS A 25 -11.53 -0.18 -17.38
C LYS A 25 -12.54 -0.98 -16.55
N GLY A 26 -13.74 -1.21 -17.10
CA GLY A 26 -14.81 -1.89 -16.38
C GLY A 26 -14.45 -3.31 -15.92
N THR A 27 -13.70 -4.07 -16.72
CA THR A 27 -13.18 -5.39 -16.39
C THR A 27 -12.22 -5.36 -15.20
N GLU A 28 -11.32 -4.34 -15.15
CA GLU A 28 -10.38 -4.16 -14.06
C GLU A 28 -11.07 -3.82 -12.73
N ILE A 29 -12.12 -2.98 -12.78
CA ILE A 29 -12.92 -2.63 -11.60
C ILE A 29 -13.57 -3.89 -10.99
N LYS A 30 -14.12 -4.78 -11.84
CA LYS A 30 -14.71 -6.05 -11.39
C LYS A 30 -13.67 -6.95 -10.73
N SER A 31 -12.47 -7.06 -11.31
CA SER A 31 -11.37 -7.83 -10.73
C SER A 31 -10.88 -7.25 -9.41
N ILE A 32 -10.77 -5.92 -9.28
CA ILE A 32 -10.39 -5.25 -8.03
C ILE A 32 -11.46 -5.50 -6.96
N ARG A 33 -12.75 -5.42 -7.29
CA ARG A 33 -13.84 -5.77 -6.34
C ARG A 33 -13.77 -7.22 -5.88
N ALA A 34 -13.28 -8.12 -6.71
CA ALA A 34 -13.02 -9.51 -6.33
C ALA A 34 -11.69 -9.73 -5.57
N GLY A 35 -10.94 -8.65 -5.27
CA GLY A 35 -9.66 -8.74 -4.56
C GLY A 35 -8.48 -9.23 -5.40
N LYS A 36 -8.64 -9.35 -6.70
CA LYS A 36 -7.64 -9.89 -7.62
C LYS A 36 -6.70 -8.80 -8.16
N CYS A 37 -6.06 -8.06 -7.26
CA CYS A 37 -5.09 -7.03 -7.59
C CYS A 37 -3.87 -7.13 -6.68
N ASN A 38 -2.69 -6.87 -7.21
CA ASN A 38 -1.44 -6.85 -6.47
C ASN A 38 -0.67 -5.58 -6.79
N LEU A 39 -0.25 -4.88 -5.73
CA LEU A 39 0.56 -3.65 -5.80
C LEU A 39 2.05 -3.93 -5.61
N ARG A 40 2.44 -5.20 -5.50
CA ARG A 40 3.84 -5.58 -5.34
C ARG A 40 4.63 -5.16 -6.58
N ASP A 41 5.83 -4.64 -6.36
CA ASP A 41 6.74 -4.22 -7.41
C ASP A 41 6.20 -3.13 -8.36
N SER A 42 5.05 -2.54 -8.02
CA SER A 42 4.49 -1.40 -8.74
C SER A 42 5.17 -0.09 -8.31
N TYR A 43 5.34 0.81 -9.26
CA TYR A 43 5.93 2.13 -9.02
C TYR A 43 5.27 3.19 -9.90
N GLY A 44 5.40 4.45 -9.48
CA GLY A 44 4.90 5.60 -10.23
C GLY A 44 6.00 6.25 -11.06
N ILE A 45 5.62 6.76 -12.22
CA ILE A 45 6.46 7.63 -13.04
C ILE A 45 5.71 8.93 -13.37
N ILE A 46 6.48 10.00 -13.59
CA ILE A 46 5.96 11.28 -14.04
C ILE A 46 6.35 11.44 -15.50
N LYS A 47 5.36 11.64 -16.36
CA LYS A 47 5.57 11.88 -17.78
C LYS A 47 4.60 12.96 -18.28
N ALA A 48 5.11 13.99 -18.96
CA ALA A 48 4.31 15.09 -19.52
C ALA A 48 3.35 15.74 -18.49
N ASN A 49 3.82 16.03 -17.28
CA ASN A 49 3.02 16.56 -16.17
C ASN A 49 1.82 15.69 -15.78
N GLU A 50 1.91 14.41 -16.01
CA GLU A 50 0.94 13.41 -15.58
C GLU A 50 1.66 12.28 -14.81
N ILE A 51 0.95 11.62 -13.90
CA ILE A 51 1.51 10.51 -13.11
C ILE A 51 0.88 9.20 -13.59
N PHE A 52 1.72 8.22 -13.81
CA PHE A 52 1.32 6.88 -14.23
C PHE A 52 1.85 5.83 -13.25
N VAL A 53 1.10 4.77 -13.05
CA VAL A 53 1.53 3.58 -12.32
C VAL A 53 1.85 2.46 -13.30
N LEU A 54 3.04 1.85 -13.11
CA LEU A 54 3.53 0.71 -13.85
C LEU A 54 3.57 -0.54 -12.96
N ASN A 55 3.58 -1.69 -13.60
CA ASN A 55 3.69 -3.01 -12.96
C ASN A 55 2.62 -3.30 -11.89
N MET A 56 1.52 -2.56 -11.89
CA MET A 56 0.38 -2.89 -11.06
C MET A 56 -0.37 -4.07 -11.69
N PHE A 57 -0.32 -5.23 -11.05
CA PHE A 57 -0.96 -6.45 -11.54
C PHE A 57 -2.45 -6.45 -11.19
N ILE A 58 -3.30 -6.64 -12.19
CA ILE A 58 -4.74 -6.89 -12.02
C ILE A 58 -5.07 -8.14 -12.83
N SER A 59 -5.59 -9.17 -12.15
CA SER A 59 -5.98 -10.42 -12.80
C SER A 59 -7.11 -10.19 -13.81
N PRO A 60 -7.08 -10.83 -14.98
CA PRO A 60 -8.13 -10.71 -15.97
C PRO A 60 -9.47 -11.21 -15.40
N TYR A 61 -10.55 -10.56 -15.82
CA TYR A 61 -11.89 -10.96 -15.42
C TYR A 61 -12.34 -12.16 -16.27
N LYS A 62 -12.60 -13.28 -15.62
CA LYS A 62 -12.85 -14.56 -16.29
C LYS A 62 -14.04 -14.55 -17.27
N GLU A 63 -15.05 -13.75 -16.97
CA GLU A 63 -16.29 -13.67 -17.76
C GLU A 63 -16.21 -12.70 -18.94
N ALA A 64 -15.07 -12.02 -19.13
CA ALA A 64 -14.88 -11.03 -20.19
C ALA A 64 -13.83 -11.47 -21.21
N SER A 65 -13.94 -12.69 -21.74
CA SER A 65 -12.89 -13.42 -22.46
C SER A 65 -12.14 -12.63 -23.56
N ILE A 66 -12.79 -11.75 -24.30
CA ILE A 66 -12.19 -11.01 -25.45
C ILE A 66 -11.77 -9.58 -25.06
N TYR A 67 -12.34 -9.00 -24.00
CA TYR A 67 -12.15 -7.59 -23.63
C TYR A 67 -11.19 -7.38 -22.47
N ASN A 68 -10.38 -8.35 -22.14
CA ASN A 68 -9.37 -8.22 -21.10
C ASN A 68 -8.16 -7.46 -21.62
N GLU A 69 -7.71 -6.50 -20.83
CA GLU A 69 -6.48 -5.75 -21.05
C GLU A 69 -5.28 -6.50 -20.49
N SER A 70 -4.07 -6.07 -20.89
CA SER A 70 -2.84 -6.56 -20.27
C SER A 70 -2.87 -6.39 -18.77
N GLU A 71 -2.53 -7.43 -18.03
CA GLU A 71 -2.57 -7.48 -16.56
C GLU A 71 -1.73 -6.38 -15.90
N THR A 72 -0.61 -6.02 -16.53
CA THR A 72 0.38 -5.04 -16.01
C THR A 72 0.40 -3.73 -16.80
N ARG A 73 -0.66 -3.40 -17.52
CA ARG A 73 -0.68 -2.18 -18.31
C ARG A 73 -0.42 -0.93 -17.47
N THR A 74 0.10 0.10 -18.11
CA THR A 74 0.29 1.43 -17.50
C THR A 74 -1.06 2.09 -17.25
N ARG A 75 -1.25 2.62 -16.03
CA ARG A 75 -2.51 3.26 -15.59
C ARG A 75 -2.23 4.68 -15.17
N LYS A 76 -3.05 5.62 -15.69
CA LYS A 76 -2.95 7.04 -15.34
C LYS A 76 -3.56 7.29 -13.97
N LEU A 77 -2.90 8.12 -13.17
CA LEU A 77 -3.42 8.64 -11.91
C LEU A 77 -4.03 10.03 -12.11
N LEU A 78 -5.08 10.30 -11.37
CA LEU A 78 -5.79 11.57 -11.39
C LEU A 78 -5.47 12.34 -10.10
N LEU A 79 -4.73 13.43 -10.27
CA LEU A 79 -4.32 14.36 -9.22
C LEU A 79 -4.52 15.79 -9.70
N HIS A 80 -4.53 16.75 -8.78
CA HIS A 80 -4.53 18.17 -9.15
C HIS A 80 -3.18 18.59 -9.75
N LYS A 81 -3.21 19.47 -10.74
CA LYS A 81 -1.99 19.96 -11.40
C LYS A 81 -0.97 20.57 -10.44
N LYS A 82 -1.45 21.21 -9.35
CA LYS A 82 -0.59 21.78 -8.31
C LYS A 82 0.16 20.67 -7.53
N GLU A 83 -0.53 19.57 -7.22
CA GLU A 83 0.06 18.40 -6.53
C GLU A 83 1.09 17.72 -7.42
N ILE A 84 0.78 17.52 -8.70
CA ILE A 84 1.70 16.91 -9.67
C ILE A 84 3.00 17.72 -9.77
N LYS A 85 2.93 19.05 -9.84
CA LYS A 85 4.12 19.93 -9.87
C LYS A 85 4.95 19.80 -8.60
N LYS A 86 4.31 19.79 -7.41
CA LYS A 86 4.99 19.60 -6.13
C LYS A 86 5.69 18.25 -6.06
N ILE A 87 4.98 17.19 -6.43
CA ILE A 87 5.51 15.81 -6.46
C ILE A 87 6.71 15.74 -7.42
N ALA A 88 6.61 16.35 -8.61
CA ALA A 88 7.71 16.37 -9.58
C ALA A 88 8.96 17.02 -9.01
N GLN A 89 8.82 18.18 -8.38
CA GLN A 89 9.93 18.88 -7.74
C GLN A 89 10.58 18.02 -6.62
N ASP A 90 9.78 17.40 -5.75
CA ASP A 90 10.29 16.57 -4.67
C ASP A 90 11.02 15.32 -5.20
N VAL A 91 10.50 14.68 -6.25
CA VAL A 91 11.14 13.53 -6.90
C VAL A 91 12.46 13.92 -7.55
N GLU A 92 12.52 15.03 -8.29
CA GLU A 92 13.74 15.49 -8.98
C GLU A 92 14.81 15.99 -8.01
N GLN A 93 14.42 16.80 -7.00
CA GLN A 93 15.38 17.41 -6.08
C GLN A 93 15.94 16.43 -5.05
N LYS A 94 15.09 15.52 -4.55
CA LYS A 94 15.44 14.62 -3.43
C LYS A 94 15.74 13.19 -3.89
N GLY A 95 15.60 12.88 -5.18
CA GLY A 95 15.79 11.52 -5.71
C GLY A 95 14.80 10.50 -5.11
N LEU A 96 13.54 10.93 -4.88
CA LEU A 96 12.51 10.10 -4.29
C LEU A 96 11.80 9.24 -5.34
N THR A 97 11.17 8.17 -4.92
CA THR A 97 10.45 7.23 -5.78
C THR A 97 8.97 7.24 -5.40
N LEU A 98 8.10 7.14 -6.40
CA LEU A 98 6.65 7.05 -6.21
C LEU A 98 6.24 5.59 -6.09
N ILE A 99 5.65 5.22 -4.96
CA ILE A 99 5.22 3.85 -4.69
C ILE A 99 3.74 3.83 -4.32
N PRO A 100 2.91 3.04 -5.00
CA PRO A 100 1.52 2.82 -4.57
C PRO A 100 1.51 2.03 -3.26
N LEU A 101 0.88 2.60 -2.23
CA LEU A 101 0.84 2.05 -0.88
C LEU A 101 -0.43 1.24 -0.65
N LYS A 102 -1.56 1.76 -1.11
CA LYS A 102 -2.87 1.20 -0.81
C LYS A 102 -3.87 1.53 -1.91
N LEU A 103 -4.71 0.56 -2.24
CA LEU A 103 -5.87 0.73 -3.11
C LEU A 103 -7.12 0.45 -2.29
N TYR A 104 -8.11 1.33 -2.32
CA TYR A 104 -9.33 1.20 -1.53
C TYR A 104 -10.53 1.83 -2.22
N PHE A 105 -11.72 1.47 -1.77
CA PHE A 105 -12.98 2.05 -2.21
C PHE A 105 -13.38 3.19 -1.30
N LYS A 106 -13.73 4.33 -1.89
CA LYS A 106 -14.34 5.47 -1.20
C LYS A 106 -15.68 5.75 -1.86
N GLY A 107 -16.75 5.23 -1.27
CA GLY A 107 -18.03 5.09 -1.95
C GLY A 107 -17.90 4.21 -3.19
N ASP A 108 -18.39 4.69 -4.33
CA ASP A 108 -18.31 3.98 -5.61
C ASP A 108 -17.00 4.17 -6.37
N LYS A 109 -16.11 5.03 -5.87
CA LYS A 109 -14.85 5.36 -6.55
C LYS A 109 -13.68 4.58 -5.97
N ILE A 110 -12.79 4.13 -6.85
CA ILE A 110 -11.54 3.51 -6.45
C ILE A 110 -10.50 4.62 -6.29
N LYS A 111 -9.85 4.62 -5.13
CA LYS A 111 -8.77 5.54 -4.77
C LYS A 111 -7.48 4.77 -4.55
N LEU A 112 -6.38 5.40 -4.93
CA LEU A 112 -5.04 4.91 -4.70
C LEU A 112 -4.30 5.87 -3.78
N LEU A 113 -3.72 5.37 -2.71
CA LEU A 113 -2.80 6.11 -1.87
C LEU A 113 -1.39 5.97 -2.46
N LEU A 114 -0.87 7.05 -3.01
CA LEU A 114 0.47 7.14 -3.58
C LEU A 114 1.42 7.70 -2.52
N GLY A 115 2.53 7.00 -2.25
CA GLY A 115 3.57 7.45 -1.34
C GLY A 115 4.77 8.01 -2.09
N ILE A 116 5.30 9.12 -1.60
CA ILE A 116 6.63 9.61 -1.97
C ILE A 116 7.61 8.95 -1.00
N CYS A 117 8.52 8.16 -1.53
CA CYS A 117 9.30 7.24 -0.73
C CYS A 117 10.79 7.34 -1.03
N ARG A 118 11.59 7.15 0.01
CA ARG A 118 13.04 6.96 -0.08
C ARG A 118 13.41 5.50 0.15
N GLY A 119 14.23 4.92 -0.71
CA GLY A 119 14.70 3.54 -0.55
C GLY A 119 15.49 3.34 0.74
N LYS A 120 15.17 2.31 1.50
CA LYS A 120 15.92 1.90 2.69
C LYS A 120 17.22 1.19 2.29
N LYS A 121 18.33 1.54 2.94
CA LYS A 121 19.58 0.77 2.84
C LYS A 121 19.43 -0.58 3.55
N ASN A 122 20.27 -1.54 3.21
CA ASN A 122 20.18 -2.89 3.81
C ASN A 122 20.31 -2.88 5.33
N TYR A 123 21.08 -1.96 5.89
CA TYR A 123 21.20 -1.76 7.33
C TYR A 123 19.87 -1.34 7.96
N ASP A 124 19.21 -0.35 7.39
CA ASP A 124 17.91 0.17 7.87
C ASP A 124 16.80 -0.90 7.82
N LYS A 125 16.85 -1.76 6.79
CA LYS A 125 15.91 -2.89 6.67
C LYS A 125 16.08 -3.88 7.83
N ARG A 126 17.31 -4.23 8.18
CA ARG A 126 17.61 -5.13 9.30
C ARG A 126 17.20 -4.55 10.64
N GLU A 127 17.46 -3.27 10.86
CA GLU A 127 17.07 -2.57 12.08
C GLU A 127 15.54 -2.48 12.23
N SER A 128 14.84 -2.18 11.14
CA SER A 128 13.37 -2.13 11.13
C SER A 128 12.72 -3.50 11.40
N LEU A 129 13.35 -4.59 11.00
CA LEU A 129 12.92 -5.95 11.33
C LEU A 129 13.13 -6.26 12.83
N LYS A 130 14.34 -5.96 13.36
CA LYS A 130 14.64 -6.16 14.80
C LYS A 130 13.63 -5.44 15.69
N ARG A 131 13.36 -4.15 15.42
CA ARG A 131 12.36 -3.37 16.18
C ARG A 131 10.97 -3.99 16.13
N LYS A 132 10.53 -4.52 14.96
CA LYS A 132 9.24 -5.21 14.85
C LYS A 132 9.18 -6.51 15.64
N ASP A 133 10.27 -7.25 15.67
CA ASP A 133 10.31 -8.52 16.41
C ASP A 133 10.35 -8.27 17.92
N GLU A 134 11.10 -7.27 18.38
CA GLU A 134 11.09 -6.80 19.77
C GLU A 134 9.69 -6.35 20.20
N GLN A 135 9.02 -5.54 19.37
CA GLN A 135 7.65 -5.11 19.66
C GLN A 135 6.66 -6.26 19.74
N ARG A 136 6.77 -7.25 18.84
CA ARG A 136 5.95 -8.46 18.90
C ARG A 136 6.21 -9.29 20.15
N GLN A 137 7.46 -9.36 20.62
CA GLN A 137 7.79 -10.06 21.88
C GLN A 137 7.19 -9.33 23.06
N ILE A 138 7.26 -8.00 23.12
CA ILE A 138 6.63 -7.19 24.17
C ILE A 138 5.11 -7.38 24.16
N GLU A 139 4.46 -7.31 23.00
CA GLU A 139 3.01 -7.54 22.88
C GLU A 139 2.58 -8.94 23.35
N LYS A 140 3.37 -9.96 23.01
CA LYS A 140 3.13 -11.34 23.50
C LYS A 140 3.28 -11.43 25.02
N ALA A 141 4.32 -10.84 25.59
CA ALA A 141 4.55 -10.83 27.04
C ALA A 141 3.42 -10.10 27.79
N ILE A 142 2.95 -8.98 27.26
CA ILE A 142 1.80 -8.25 27.83
C ILE A 142 0.54 -9.11 27.78
N LYS A 143 0.23 -9.72 26.63
CA LYS A 143 -0.94 -10.62 26.51
C LYS A 143 -0.86 -11.78 27.49
N CYS A 144 0.30 -12.43 27.63
CA CYS A 144 0.50 -13.53 28.59
C CYS A 144 0.24 -13.09 30.03
N LYS A 145 0.63 -11.86 30.39
CA LYS A 145 0.43 -11.28 31.74
C LYS A 145 -1.06 -11.02 32.05
N TYR A 146 -1.86 -10.64 31.02
CA TYR A 146 -3.31 -10.44 31.19
C TYR A 146 -4.10 -11.74 31.25
N TYR A 147 -3.61 -12.83 30.66
CA TYR A 147 -4.23 -14.15 30.76
C TYR A 147 -3.79 -14.96 31.98
N CYS A 148 -2.75 -14.52 32.70
CA CYS A 148 -2.23 -15.13 33.91
C CYS A 148 -2.62 -14.38 35.20
N VAL A 149 -3.78 -13.72 35.22
CA VAL A 149 -4.41 -13.36 36.51
C VAL A 149 -5.17 -14.61 36.98
N PRO A 150 -4.66 -15.32 38.00
CA PRO A 150 -5.31 -16.54 38.42
C PRO A 150 -6.66 -16.22 39.04
N VAL A 151 -7.64 -17.00 38.70
CA VAL A 151 -8.91 -17.24 39.43
C VAL A 151 -8.58 -17.80 40.84
N MET A 152 -7.81 -17.07 41.61
CA MET A 152 -7.43 -17.45 42.99
C MET A 152 -8.00 -16.53 44.06
N PHE A 153 -9.03 -15.72 43.71
CA PHE A 153 -9.69 -14.87 44.71
C PHE A 153 -11.17 -15.19 44.93
N LEU A 154 -11.58 -16.45 44.70
CA LEU A 154 -12.98 -16.84 44.94
C LEU A 154 -13.14 -18.04 45.87
N TYR A 155 -12.15 -18.34 46.72
CA TYR A 155 -12.30 -19.42 47.73
C TYR A 155 -11.74 -18.99 49.10
N CYS A 156 -12.20 -17.85 49.63
CA CYS A 156 -12.01 -17.51 51.05
C CYS A 156 -13.16 -16.65 51.56
N LEU A 157 -14.39 -17.21 51.50
CA LEU A 157 -15.53 -16.71 52.26
C LEU A 157 -16.62 -17.82 52.28
N PHE A 158 -16.33 -18.90 53.04
CA PHE A 158 -17.32 -19.72 53.75
C PHE A 158 -16.62 -20.42 54.89
#